data_a73e232b1c398fe1a3232e7926ee9bc6
#
_entry.id   a73e232b1c398fe1a3232e7926ee9bc6
#
_cell.length_a   1.000
_cell.length_b   1.000
_cell.length_c   1.000
_cell.angle_alpha   90.00
_cell.angle_beta   90.00
_cell.angle_gamma   90.00
#
_symmetry.space_group_name_H-M   'P 1'
#
loop_
_entity.id
_entity.type
_entity.pdbx_description
1 polymer ?
#
loop_
_entity_poly.entity_id
_entity_poly.type
_entity_poly.pdbx_seq_one_letter_code
_entity_poly.pdbx_strand_id
1 'polypeptide(L)'
;SVQEVMDLSAVAHLSAIKAQMPFINFFDGFRISHELQKIEVIESKELEGLIDQEALEKFRRYGLNPDHPVIRGTNQNPDVYFQMCESINKYIDAIPDIVEEYMDKIKHITGREYHCFDYYGALDADRIIIAMGAVTEVIEETIDYLIDKGQKVGLIKVRLYRPFSYEKLLAEIPKTVKKIAVLDKTKEPGASGEPLYLDVLKAVSEMEDAPVVVGGRFGLGSKDPYPSHIAAVYENLCKDNPKNRFTIGIDDDVTYTSLDEVQNIDVTPEGITACKFWGLGSDGTVGANKTAIKIIGDHTDMYAQGYFSYDSKKSGGITISHLRFGDKPIKSHYEIDSAHYIACHNQSYVFSYNIVEGLRKNGTLVLNTIWNEEELEEKLPGSLKRYIAENNINFYTINAVK
;
A
#
# COMPACT_ATOMS: atom_id res chain seq x y z
N SER A 1 1.94 0.45 -5.22
CA SER A 1 3.37 0.78 -5.08
C SER A 1 3.71 2.16 -5.63
N VAL A 2 4.93 2.64 -5.36
CA VAL A 2 5.46 3.89 -5.97
C VAL A 2 5.56 3.73 -7.49
N GLN A 3 5.90 2.54 -7.99
CA GLN A 3 5.93 2.25 -9.44
C GLN A 3 4.53 2.36 -10.06
N GLU A 4 3.50 1.80 -9.41
CA GLU A 4 2.13 1.92 -9.92
C GLU A 4 1.65 3.38 -9.95
N VAL A 5 2.04 4.21 -8.97
CA VAL A 5 1.71 5.66 -8.99
C VAL A 5 2.30 6.33 -10.24
N MET A 6 3.55 6.02 -10.61
CA MET A 6 4.18 6.54 -11.83
C MET A 6 3.40 6.14 -13.07
N ASP A 7 3.14 4.85 -13.24
CA ASP A 7 2.52 4.29 -14.44
C ASP A 7 1.04 4.71 -14.58
N LEU A 8 0.27 4.60 -13.49
CA LEU A 8 -1.15 4.95 -13.48
C LEU A 8 -1.41 6.45 -13.56
N SER A 9 -0.45 7.30 -13.16
CA SER A 9 -0.54 8.74 -13.40
C SER A 9 -0.55 9.04 -14.90
N ALA A 10 0.30 8.36 -15.68
CA ALA A 10 0.31 8.48 -17.13
C ALA A 10 -1.02 8.00 -17.74
N VAL A 11 -1.52 6.83 -17.30
CA VAL A 11 -2.84 6.31 -17.73
C VAL A 11 -3.94 7.32 -17.45
N ALA A 12 -3.99 7.90 -16.24
CA ALA A 12 -5.03 8.87 -15.85
C ALA A 12 -5.00 10.13 -16.73
N HIS A 13 -3.81 10.70 -17.01
CA HIS A 13 -3.67 11.87 -17.86
C HIS A 13 -4.10 11.59 -19.30
N LEU A 14 -3.63 10.50 -19.89
CA LEU A 14 -3.95 10.11 -21.26
C LEU A 14 -5.45 9.80 -21.42
N SER A 15 -6.03 9.09 -20.45
CA SER A 15 -7.45 8.78 -20.41
C SER A 15 -8.31 10.04 -20.27
N ALA A 16 -7.89 10.99 -19.43
CA ALA A 16 -8.61 12.27 -19.27
C ALA A 16 -8.67 13.06 -20.57
N ILE A 17 -7.58 13.12 -21.34
CA ILE A 17 -7.53 13.77 -22.64
C ILE A 17 -8.49 13.07 -23.62
N LYS A 18 -8.42 11.75 -23.73
CA LYS A 18 -9.24 10.99 -24.66
C LYS A 18 -10.73 11.01 -24.32
N ALA A 19 -11.06 10.79 -23.05
CA ALA A 19 -12.44 10.77 -22.57
C ALA A 19 -13.07 12.17 -22.50
N GLN A 20 -12.29 13.24 -22.53
CA GLN A 20 -12.75 14.62 -22.28
C GLN A 20 -13.43 14.77 -20.91
N MET A 21 -12.96 13.98 -19.93
CA MET A 21 -13.49 13.91 -18.57
C MET A 21 -12.37 14.14 -17.55
N PRO A 22 -12.66 14.80 -16.41
CA PRO A 22 -11.67 14.94 -15.35
C PRO A 22 -11.40 13.59 -14.67
N PHE A 23 -10.11 13.36 -14.33
CA PHE A 23 -9.66 12.20 -13.56
C PHE A 23 -9.02 12.65 -12.26
N ILE A 24 -9.21 11.86 -11.22
CA ILE A 24 -8.48 11.98 -9.96
C ILE A 24 -7.66 10.70 -9.79
N ASN A 25 -6.33 10.84 -9.88
CA ASN A 25 -5.41 9.79 -9.49
C ASN A 25 -5.02 10.00 -8.02
N PHE A 26 -5.25 9.00 -7.16
CA PHE A 26 -4.97 9.09 -5.74
C PHE A 26 -4.23 7.85 -5.25
N PHE A 27 -3.45 8.02 -4.21
CA PHE A 27 -2.65 6.96 -3.58
C PHE A 27 -2.50 7.25 -2.08
N ASP A 28 -1.99 6.24 -1.35
CA ASP A 28 -1.89 6.32 0.11
C ASP A 28 -0.97 7.45 0.57
N GLY A 29 -1.51 8.35 1.39
CA GLY A 29 -0.74 9.37 2.10
C GLY A 29 0.20 8.72 3.12
N PHE A 30 1.32 9.38 3.40
CA PHE A 30 2.45 8.91 4.21
C PHE A 30 3.09 7.64 3.65
N ARG A 31 2.40 6.50 3.62
CA ARG A 31 3.01 5.22 3.27
C ARG A 31 3.58 5.21 1.84
N ILE A 32 2.83 5.63 0.84
CA ILE A 32 3.35 5.73 -0.53
C ILE A 32 3.97 7.11 -0.80
N SER A 33 3.35 8.20 -0.34
CA SER A 33 3.83 9.55 -0.63
C SER A 33 5.19 9.91 0.00
N HIS A 34 5.62 9.21 1.05
CA HIS A 34 6.88 9.44 1.75
C HIS A 34 7.86 8.26 1.63
N GLU A 35 7.47 7.20 0.95
CA GLU A 35 8.33 6.05 0.71
C GLU A 35 9.32 6.33 -0.41
N LEU A 36 10.55 5.87 -0.25
CA LEU A 36 11.56 5.85 -1.30
C LEU A 36 11.63 4.45 -1.86
N GLN A 37 11.44 4.30 -3.17
CA GLN A 37 11.65 3.05 -3.90
C GLN A 37 12.46 3.28 -5.15
N LYS A 38 13.22 2.27 -5.57
CA LYS A 38 13.81 2.23 -6.91
C LYS A 38 12.69 1.89 -7.90
N ILE A 39 12.46 2.78 -8.86
CA ILE A 39 11.43 2.62 -9.90
C ILE A 39 12.02 2.83 -11.30
N GLU A 40 11.32 2.32 -12.30
CA GLU A 40 11.58 2.63 -13.69
C GLU A 40 10.71 3.82 -14.12
N VAL A 41 11.32 4.79 -14.77
CA VAL A 41 10.64 6.00 -15.26
C VAL A 41 10.38 5.86 -16.75
N ILE A 42 9.14 6.15 -17.17
CA ILE A 42 8.77 6.18 -18.60
C ILE A 42 9.32 7.48 -19.20
N GLU A 43 10.02 7.38 -20.30
CA GLU A 43 10.58 8.55 -20.99
C GLU A 43 9.48 9.45 -21.54
N SER A 44 9.65 10.76 -21.40
CA SER A 44 8.66 11.75 -21.85
C SER A 44 8.28 11.60 -23.33
N LYS A 45 9.24 11.23 -24.17
CA LYS A 45 9.02 11.03 -25.60
C LYS A 45 8.10 9.83 -25.91
N GLU A 46 8.17 8.78 -25.11
CA GLU A 46 7.29 7.62 -25.24
C GLU A 46 5.87 8.01 -24.83
N LEU A 47 5.70 8.74 -23.73
CA LEU A 47 4.39 9.25 -23.30
C LEU A 47 3.78 10.21 -24.32
N GLU A 48 4.59 11.09 -24.93
CA GLU A 48 4.14 12.01 -25.99
C GLU A 48 3.57 11.24 -27.19
N GLY A 49 4.18 10.11 -27.54
CA GLY A 49 3.71 9.23 -28.62
C GLY A 49 2.36 8.56 -28.36
N LEU A 50 1.92 8.50 -27.10
CA LEU A 50 0.62 7.91 -26.71
C LEU A 50 -0.54 8.91 -26.72
N ILE A 51 -0.26 10.21 -26.86
CA ILE A 51 -1.30 11.25 -26.81
C ILE A 51 -2.20 11.14 -28.04
N ASP A 52 -3.50 11.04 -27.81
CA ASP A 52 -4.51 11.19 -28.85
C ASP A 52 -4.58 12.67 -29.28
N GLN A 53 -3.96 12.98 -30.42
CA GLN A 53 -3.82 14.34 -30.91
C GLN A 53 -5.17 14.97 -31.29
N GLU A 54 -6.11 14.20 -31.84
CA GLU A 54 -7.44 14.68 -32.16
C GLU A 54 -8.22 15.08 -30.89
N ALA A 55 -8.16 14.22 -29.87
CA ALA A 55 -8.76 14.50 -28.58
C ALA A 55 -8.12 15.73 -27.88
N LEU A 56 -6.79 15.87 -27.96
CA LEU A 56 -6.06 17.02 -27.44
C LEU A 56 -6.46 18.32 -28.13
N GLU A 57 -6.54 18.31 -29.48
CA GLU A 57 -6.99 19.49 -30.23
C GLU A 57 -8.45 19.86 -29.90
N LYS A 58 -9.31 18.83 -29.80
CA LYS A 58 -10.70 19.04 -29.37
C LYS A 58 -10.76 19.69 -28.00
N PHE A 59 -9.99 19.18 -27.03
CA PHE A 59 -9.89 19.75 -25.68
C PHE A 59 -9.44 21.22 -25.73
N ARG A 60 -8.41 21.54 -26.51
CA ARG A 60 -7.88 22.91 -26.68
C ARG A 60 -8.92 23.86 -27.27
N ARG A 61 -9.75 23.41 -28.22
CA ARG A 61 -10.83 24.21 -28.80
C ARG A 61 -11.90 24.62 -27.78
N TYR A 62 -12.05 23.85 -26.70
CA TYR A 62 -12.94 24.23 -25.59
C TYR A 62 -12.30 25.23 -24.62
N GLY A 63 -11.03 25.56 -24.75
CA GLY A 63 -10.35 26.59 -23.97
C GLY A 63 -11.01 27.98 -24.18
N LEU A 64 -10.95 28.82 -23.15
CA LEU A 64 -11.38 30.22 -23.31
C LEU A 64 -10.43 30.91 -24.28
N ASN A 65 -10.98 31.39 -25.39
CA ASN A 65 -10.23 32.06 -26.45
C ASN A 65 -10.96 33.30 -26.88
N PRO A 66 -10.36 34.51 -26.79
CA PRO A 66 -11.01 35.77 -27.22
C PRO A 66 -11.32 35.82 -28.73
N ASP A 67 -10.57 35.09 -29.57
CA ASP A 67 -10.82 35.01 -31.01
C ASP A 67 -12.01 34.11 -31.36
N HIS A 68 -12.40 33.22 -30.45
CA HIS A 68 -13.54 32.31 -30.56
C HIS A 68 -14.33 32.29 -29.25
N PRO A 69 -15.04 33.40 -28.91
CA PRO A 69 -15.73 33.50 -27.64
C PRO A 69 -16.89 32.53 -27.56
N VAL A 70 -16.99 31.82 -26.43
CA VAL A 70 -18.13 30.95 -26.12
C VAL A 70 -18.72 31.30 -24.76
N ILE A 71 -20.05 31.23 -24.67
CA ILE A 71 -20.75 31.39 -23.39
C ILE A 71 -20.79 30.03 -22.71
N ARG A 72 -20.33 30.00 -21.47
CA ARG A 72 -20.39 28.82 -20.59
C ARG A 72 -21.02 29.23 -19.25
N GLY A 73 -21.66 28.27 -18.60
CA GLY A 73 -22.28 28.50 -17.30
C GLY A 73 -23.64 29.21 -17.46
N THR A 74 -24.52 28.61 -18.24
CA THR A 74 -25.93 29.02 -18.29
C THR A 74 -26.70 28.43 -17.11
N ASN A 75 -27.76 29.12 -16.69
CA ASN A 75 -28.71 28.60 -15.74
C ASN A 75 -29.50 27.44 -16.37
N GLN A 76 -29.56 26.30 -15.70
CA GLN A 76 -30.33 25.13 -16.15
C GLN A 76 -31.55 24.97 -15.24
N ASN A 77 -32.73 25.22 -15.78
CA ASN A 77 -33.98 25.07 -15.04
C ASN A 77 -34.41 23.61 -14.90
N PRO A 78 -35.38 23.29 -14.03
CA PRO A 78 -35.84 21.91 -13.79
C PRO A 78 -36.28 21.12 -15.03
N ASP A 79 -36.70 21.82 -16.09
CA ASP A 79 -37.15 21.23 -17.35
C ASP A 79 -35.99 20.64 -18.19
N VAL A 80 -34.74 21.10 -18.00
CA VAL A 80 -33.57 20.66 -18.80
C VAL A 80 -32.45 20.05 -17.95
N TYR A 81 -32.32 20.41 -16.68
CA TYR A 81 -31.16 20.03 -15.84
C TYR A 81 -31.00 18.51 -15.72
N PHE A 82 -32.09 17.78 -15.44
CA PHE A 82 -32.04 16.34 -15.28
C PHE A 82 -31.59 15.61 -16.58
N GLN A 83 -32.13 16.05 -17.71
CA GLN A 83 -31.71 15.50 -19.01
C GLN A 83 -30.25 15.78 -19.32
N MET A 84 -29.72 16.93 -18.92
CA MET A 84 -28.30 17.26 -19.06
C MET A 84 -27.42 16.36 -18.18
N CYS A 85 -27.86 16.07 -16.96
CA CYS A 85 -27.16 15.11 -16.10
C CYS A 85 -27.11 13.71 -16.74
N GLU A 86 -28.22 13.23 -17.28
CA GLU A 86 -28.28 11.91 -17.92
C GLU A 86 -27.47 11.85 -19.23
N SER A 87 -27.31 12.96 -19.93
CA SER A 87 -26.56 13.00 -21.19
C SER A 87 -25.07 12.68 -21.05
N ILE A 88 -24.53 12.75 -19.82
CA ILE A 88 -23.12 12.44 -19.52
C ILE A 88 -22.86 10.92 -19.41
N ASN A 89 -23.90 10.10 -19.19
CA ASN A 89 -23.75 8.67 -18.90
C ASN A 89 -22.95 7.95 -19.97
N LYS A 90 -23.21 8.19 -21.26
CA LYS A 90 -22.47 7.56 -22.37
C LYS A 90 -20.95 7.83 -22.34
N TYR A 91 -20.53 8.95 -21.77
CA TYR A 91 -19.10 9.28 -21.63
C TYR A 91 -18.50 8.59 -20.42
N ILE A 92 -19.26 8.49 -19.33
CA ILE A 92 -18.85 7.79 -18.11
C ILE A 92 -18.74 6.29 -18.38
N ASP A 93 -19.72 5.71 -19.08
CA ASP A 93 -19.75 4.27 -19.41
C ASP A 93 -18.59 3.84 -20.32
N ALA A 94 -18.06 4.75 -21.15
CA ALA A 94 -16.91 4.49 -21.99
C ALA A 94 -15.54 4.54 -21.26
N ILE A 95 -15.49 5.09 -20.06
CA ILE A 95 -14.21 5.30 -19.32
C ILE A 95 -13.47 4.00 -19.03
N PRO A 96 -14.11 2.90 -18.55
CA PRO A 96 -13.38 1.68 -18.24
C PRO A 96 -12.60 1.12 -19.43
N ASP A 97 -13.16 1.14 -20.64
CA ASP A 97 -12.52 0.66 -21.85
C ASP A 97 -11.40 1.59 -22.32
N ILE A 98 -11.56 2.91 -22.17
CA ILE A 98 -10.50 3.89 -22.46
C ILE A 98 -9.32 3.71 -21.50
N VAL A 99 -9.58 3.46 -20.21
CA VAL A 99 -8.53 3.21 -19.21
C VAL A 99 -7.78 1.92 -19.52
N GLU A 100 -8.48 0.84 -19.85
CA GLU A 100 -7.86 -0.43 -20.25
C GLU A 100 -6.99 -0.26 -21.50
N GLU A 101 -7.46 0.50 -22.51
CA GLU A 101 -6.66 0.80 -23.70
C GLU A 101 -5.32 1.47 -23.33
N TYR A 102 -5.32 2.42 -22.41
CA TYR A 102 -4.09 3.08 -22.00
C TYR A 102 -3.25 2.23 -21.05
N MET A 103 -3.83 1.40 -20.21
CA MET A 103 -3.10 0.40 -19.43
C MET A 103 -2.35 -0.58 -20.35
N ASP A 104 -3.00 -1.04 -21.43
CA ASP A 104 -2.36 -1.90 -22.45
C ASP A 104 -1.22 -1.18 -23.18
N LYS A 105 -1.40 0.08 -23.55
CA LYS A 105 -0.33 0.91 -24.15
C LYS A 105 0.87 1.06 -23.21
N ILE A 106 0.65 1.28 -21.92
CA ILE A 106 1.72 1.33 -20.91
C ILE A 106 2.41 -0.03 -20.77
N LYS A 107 1.67 -1.14 -20.80
CA LYS A 107 2.23 -2.49 -20.82
C LYS A 107 3.19 -2.69 -22.00
N HIS A 108 2.83 -2.21 -23.20
CA HIS A 108 3.70 -2.34 -24.39
C HIS A 108 5.03 -1.59 -24.26
N ILE A 109 5.07 -0.50 -23.49
CA ILE A 109 6.29 0.28 -23.25
C ILE A 109 7.11 -0.32 -22.11
N THR A 110 6.43 -0.70 -21.01
CA THR A 110 7.09 -1.03 -19.73
C THR A 110 7.19 -2.52 -19.44
N GLY A 111 6.40 -3.35 -20.12
CA GLY A 111 6.21 -4.76 -19.80
C GLY A 111 5.33 -5.01 -18.55
N ARG A 112 4.92 -3.96 -17.83
CA ARG A 112 4.05 -4.08 -16.64
C ARG A 112 2.60 -4.07 -17.06
N GLU A 113 1.85 -5.06 -16.59
CA GLU A 113 0.44 -5.27 -16.92
C GLU A 113 -0.47 -4.75 -15.80
N TYR A 114 -1.48 -4.00 -16.20
CA TYR A 114 -2.50 -3.43 -15.33
C TYR A 114 -3.88 -3.53 -15.98
N HIS A 115 -4.89 -3.82 -15.15
CA HIS A 115 -6.31 -3.79 -15.53
C HIS A 115 -7.11 -2.99 -14.51
N CYS A 116 -8.35 -2.64 -14.83
CA CYS A 116 -9.26 -1.99 -13.89
C CYS A 116 -9.41 -2.82 -12.60
N PHE A 117 -9.42 -4.14 -12.75
CA PHE A 117 -9.39 -5.14 -11.68
C PHE A 117 -8.39 -6.22 -12.04
N ASP A 118 -7.54 -6.62 -11.09
CA ASP A 118 -6.57 -7.70 -11.30
C ASP A 118 -6.71 -8.76 -10.21
N TYR A 119 -6.83 -10.00 -10.62
CA TYR A 119 -6.80 -11.14 -9.72
C TYR A 119 -5.36 -11.56 -9.38
N TYR A 120 -5.12 -11.89 -8.12
CA TYR A 120 -3.87 -12.49 -7.64
C TYR A 120 -4.17 -13.63 -6.64
N GLY A 121 -3.52 -14.78 -6.77
CA GLY A 121 -3.61 -15.89 -5.82
C GLY A 121 -3.90 -17.24 -6.45
N ALA A 122 -4.46 -18.17 -5.68
CA ALA A 122 -4.76 -19.52 -6.13
C ALA A 122 -5.88 -19.53 -7.17
N LEU A 123 -5.71 -20.26 -8.29
CA LEU A 123 -6.70 -20.34 -9.37
C LEU A 123 -8.04 -20.96 -8.92
N ASP A 124 -7.99 -21.77 -7.85
CA ASP A 124 -9.14 -22.43 -7.22
C ASP A 124 -9.45 -21.86 -5.83
N ALA A 125 -9.18 -20.56 -5.63
CA ALA A 125 -9.46 -19.87 -4.38
C ALA A 125 -10.93 -20.02 -3.97
N ASP A 126 -11.17 -20.35 -2.72
CA ASP A 126 -12.52 -20.45 -2.15
C ASP A 126 -12.91 -19.19 -1.36
N ARG A 127 -11.94 -18.33 -1.05
CA ARG A 127 -12.12 -17.05 -0.37
C ARG A 127 -11.10 -16.03 -0.87
N ILE A 128 -11.58 -14.80 -1.06
CA ILE A 128 -10.75 -13.71 -1.55
C ILE A 128 -10.94 -12.44 -0.73
N ILE A 129 -9.95 -11.55 -0.82
CA ILE A 129 -10.06 -10.16 -0.40
C ILE A 129 -10.22 -9.28 -1.64
N ILE A 130 -11.00 -8.21 -1.55
CA ILE A 130 -11.06 -7.14 -2.55
C ILE A 130 -10.63 -5.86 -1.86
N ALA A 131 -9.62 -5.16 -2.41
CA ALA A 131 -9.06 -3.97 -1.82
C ALA A 131 -8.43 -3.05 -2.88
N MET A 132 -8.13 -1.80 -2.49
CA MET A 132 -7.38 -0.84 -3.31
C MET A 132 -6.24 -0.19 -2.51
N GLY A 133 -5.25 0.34 -3.23
CA GLY A 133 -4.11 1.05 -2.64
C GLY A 133 -2.98 0.13 -2.17
N ALA A 134 -2.07 0.66 -1.35
CA ALA A 134 -0.85 -0.03 -0.94
C ALA A 134 -1.07 -1.35 -0.20
N VAL A 135 -2.21 -1.50 0.49
CA VAL A 135 -2.55 -2.74 1.21
C VAL A 135 -2.59 -3.96 0.29
N THR A 136 -2.86 -3.77 -1.01
CA THR A 136 -2.93 -4.89 -1.96
C THR A 136 -1.60 -5.65 -2.09
N GLU A 137 -0.47 -4.96 -1.98
CA GLU A 137 0.84 -5.60 -2.00
C GLU A 137 1.15 -6.35 -0.68
N VAL A 138 0.69 -5.83 0.46
CA VAL A 138 0.76 -6.54 1.74
C VAL A 138 -0.10 -7.81 1.72
N ILE A 139 -1.26 -7.73 1.05
CA ILE A 139 -2.14 -8.91 0.85
C ILE A 139 -1.45 -9.93 -0.04
N GLU A 140 -0.75 -9.52 -1.11
CA GLU A 140 0.00 -10.45 -1.97
C GLU A 140 1.07 -11.23 -1.21
N GLU A 141 1.91 -10.54 -0.42
CA GLU A 141 2.92 -11.22 0.42
C GLU A 141 2.28 -12.22 1.38
N THR A 142 1.13 -11.85 1.94
CA THR A 142 0.38 -12.74 2.84
C THR A 142 -0.23 -13.94 2.09
N ILE A 143 -0.73 -13.73 0.87
CA ILE A 143 -1.25 -14.81 0.01
C ILE A 143 -0.15 -15.81 -0.33
N ASP A 144 1.04 -15.34 -0.73
CA ASP A 144 2.17 -16.21 -1.05
C ASP A 144 2.48 -17.13 0.14
N TYR A 145 2.59 -16.56 1.35
CA TYR A 145 2.79 -17.31 2.58
C TYR A 145 1.67 -18.31 2.90
N LEU A 146 0.40 -17.93 2.66
CA LEU A 146 -0.74 -18.80 2.94
C LEU A 146 -0.87 -19.93 1.90
N ILE A 147 -0.55 -19.66 0.63
CA ILE A 147 -0.54 -20.67 -0.45
C ILE A 147 0.55 -21.71 -0.18
N ASP A 148 1.74 -21.29 0.25
CA ASP A 148 2.81 -22.20 0.65
C ASP A 148 2.40 -23.14 1.80
N LYS A 149 1.40 -22.72 2.59
CA LYS A 149 0.76 -23.54 3.63
C LYS A 149 -0.47 -24.31 3.14
N GLY A 150 -0.72 -24.35 1.83
CA GLY A 150 -1.80 -25.12 1.22
C GLY A 150 -3.18 -24.45 1.30
N GLN A 151 -3.26 -23.14 1.61
CA GLN A 151 -4.52 -22.41 1.62
C GLN A 151 -4.92 -21.93 0.21
N LYS A 152 -6.22 -21.91 -0.07
CA LYS A 152 -6.81 -21.50 -1.35
C LYS A 152 -7.37 -20.09 -1.24
N VAL A 153 -6.51 -19.11 -1.30
CA VAL A 153 -6.82 -17.69 -1.08
C VAL A 153 -6.44 -16.84 -2.28
N GLY A 154 -7.09 -15.69 -2.44
CA GLY A 154 -6.79 -14.75 -3.50
C GLY A 154 -7.21 -13.32 -3.15
N LEU A 155 -6.83 -12.40 -4.03
CA LEU A 155 -7.07 -10.97 -3.97
C LEU A 155 -7.60 -10.49 -5.31
N ILE A 156 -8.52 -9.53 -5.30
CA ILE A 156 -8.78 -8.66 -6.44
C ILE A 156 -8.34 -7.25 -6.07
N LYS A 157 -7.41 -6.72 -6.85
CA LYS A 157 -6.93 -5.34 -6.76
C LYS A 157 -7.84 -4.43 -7.57
N VAL A 158 -8.35 -3.36 -6.96
CA VAL A 158 -9.15 -2.34 -7.64
C VAL A 158 -8.25 -1.17 -8.01
N ARG A 159 -8.11 -0.88 -9.32
CA ARG A 159 -7.36 0.28 -9.81
C ARG A 159 -8.26 1.37 -10.37
N LEU A 160 -9.32 1.03 -11.09
CA LEU A 160 -10.34 2.01 -11.47
C LEU A 160 -11.53 1.91 -10.52
N TYR A 161 -11.58 2.82 -9.55
CA TYR A 161 -12.66 2.83 -8.57
C TYR A 161 -13.94 3.49 -9.10
N ARG A 162 -13.83 4.53 -9.92
CA ARG A 162 -14.96 5.24 -10.55
C ARG A 162 -14.64 5.59 -12.00
N PRO A 163 -15.53 5.27 -12.95
CA PRO A 163 -16.79 4.51 -12.77
C PRO A 163 -16.50 3.03 -12.40
N PHE A 164 -17.35 2.44 -11.56
CA PHE A 164 -17.18 1.06 -11.10
C PHE A 164 -17.82 0.09 -12.11
N SER A 165 -17.01 -0.67 -12.83
CA SER A 165 -17.49 -1.65 -13.81
C SER A 165 -17.80 -2.99 -13.16
N TYR A 166 -19.08 -3.30 -12.97
CA TYR A 166 -19.51 -4.59 -12.42
C TYR A 166 -19.07 -5.76 -13.30
N GLU A 167 -19.23 -5.63 -14.62
CA GLU A 167 -18.84 -6.66 -15.58
C GLU A 167 -17.37 -7.05 -15.45
N LYS A 168 -16.46 -6.05 -15.43
CA LYS A 168 -15.02 -6.28 -15.31
C LYS A 168 -14.67 -6.88 -13.94
N LEU A 169 -15.30 -6.44 -12.86
CA LEU A 169 -15.07 -7.02 -11.52
C LEU A 169 -15.52 -8.49 -11.49
N LEU A 170 -16.73 -8.78 -11.97
CA LEU A 170 -17.30 -10.13 -11.91
C LEU A 170 -16.51 -11.12 -12.78
N ALA A 171 -15.91 -10.65 -13.86
CA ALA A 171 -15.03 -11.47 -14.72
C ALA A 171 -13.78 -11.97 -13.98
N GLU A 172 -13.27 -11.20 -13.01
CA GLU A 172 -12.08 -11.52 -12.23
C GLU A 172 -12.35 -12.44 -11.03
N ILE A 173 -13.61 -12.65 -10.64
CA ILE A 173 -13.96 -13.50 -9.50
C ILE A 173 -13.89 -14.98 -9.90
N PRO A 174 -12.97 -15.79 -9.32
CA PRO A 174 -12.93 -17.23 -9.59
C PRO A 174 -14.26 -17.91 -9.23
N LYS A 175 -14.73 -18.81 -10.07
CA LYS A 175 -16.01 -19.52 -9.86
C LYS A 175 -16.06 -20.38 -8.59
N THR A 176 -14.91 -20.66 -8.00
CA THR A 176 -14.77 -21.43 -6.76
C THR A 176 -14.97 -20.59 -5.51
N VAL A 177 -15.00 -19.26 -5.64
CA VAL A 177 -15.10 -18.33 -4.51
C VAL A 177 -16.46 -18.44 -3.84
N LYS A 178 -16.45 -18.65 -2.53
CA LYS A 178 -17.64 -18.74 -1.68
C LYS A 178 -17.78 -17.57 -0.72
N LYS A 179 -16.66 -16.92 -0.39
CA LYS A 179 -16.63 -15.81 0.58
C LYS A 179 -15.66 -14.72 0.15
N ILE A 180 -16.10 -13.49 0.32
CA ILE A 180 -15.34 -12.27 -0.04
C ILE A 180 -15.28 -11.37 1.17
N ALA A 181 -14.08 -10.87 1.51
CA ALA A 181 -13.90 -9.75 2.40
C ALA A 181 -13.53 -8.51 1.58
N VAL A 182 -14.20 -7.40 1.81
CA VAL A 182 -13.85 -6.12 1.19
C VAL A 182 -13.21 -5.23 2.23
N LEU A 183 -12.01 -4.72 1.94
CA LEU A 183 -11.27 -3.85 2.84
C LEU A 183 -11.32 -2.39 2.36
N ASP A 184 -11.88 -1.53 3.20
CA ASP A 184 -11.96 -0.09 3.00
C ASP A 184 -11.04 0.66 3.96
N LYS A 185 -10.23 1.59 3.44
CA LYS A 185 -9.40 2.51 4.24
C LYS A 185 -10.19 3.77 4.62
N THR A 186 -11.42 3.58 5.00
CA THR A 186 -12.33 4.65 5.42
C THR A 186 -13.34 4.14 6.45
N LYS A 187 -14.05 5.06 7.07
CA LYS A 187 -15.22 4.79 7.90
C LYS A 187 -16.32 5.76 7.51
N GLU A 188 -17.47 5.23 7.16
CA GLU A 188 -18.69 5.99 6.83
C GLU A 188 -19.66 5.96 8.02
N PRO A 189 -19.62 6.98 8.92
CA PRO A 189 -20.51 7.01 10.09
C PRO A 189 -21.97 7.13 9.67
N GLY A 190 -22.79 6.17 10.14
CA GLY A 190 -24.23 6.14 9.84
C GLY A 190 -24.61 5.44 8.53
N ALA A 191 -23.65 5.09 7.68
CA ALA A 191 -23.92 4.26 6.50
C ALA A 191 -24.09 2.78 6.84
N SER A 192 -24.71 2.03 5.94
CA SER A 192 -24.87 0.57 6.07
C SER A 192 -23.57 -0.19 5.83
N GLY A 193 -22.57 0.45 5.23
CA GLY A 193 -21.22 -0.08 4.97
C GLY A 193 -20.33 0.99 4.34
N GLU A 194 -19.07 0.65 4.17
CA GLU A 194 -18.07 1.48 3.54
C GLU A 194 -18.24 1.46 2.01
N PRO A 195 -17.70 2.45 1.26
CA PRO A 195 -18.03 2.64 -0.15
C PRO A 195 -17.69 1.46 -1.06
N LEU A 196 -16.45 0.92 -0.98
CA LEU A 196 -16.05 -0.22 -1.82
C LEU A 196 -16.87 -1.48 -1.48
N TYR A 197 -17.09 -1.72 -0.18
CA TYR A 197 -17.91 -2.84 0.27
C TYR A 197 -19.31 -2.79 -0.34
N LEU A 198 -19.95 -1.62 -0.37
CA LEU A 198 -21.30 -1.46 -0.93
C LEU A 198 -21.33 -1.69 -2.45
N ASP A 199 -20.34 -1.21 -3.18
CA ASP A 199 -20.20 -1.42 -4.62
C ASP A 199 -20.02 -2.92 -4.95
N VAL A 200 -19.11 -3.59 -4.23
CA VAL A 200 -18.87 -5.03 -4.40
C VAL A 200 -20.12 -5.85 -4.02
N LEU A 201 -20.75 -5.52 -2.90
CA LEU A 201 -21.98 -6.20 -2.45
C LEU A 201 -23.07 -6.08 -3.52
N LYS A 202 -23.24 -4.90 -4.13
CA LYS A 202 -24.21 -4.70 -5.21
C LYS A 202 -23.83 -5.50 -6.44
N ALA A 203 -22.57 -5.46 -6.89
CA ALA A 203 -22.12 -6.23 -8.05
C ALA A 203 -22.35 -7.73 -7.87
N VAL A 204 -21.92 -8.28 -6.74
CA VAL A 204 -22.02 -9.70 -6.41
C VAL A 204 -23.49 -10.16 -6.26
N SER A 205 -24.39 -9.27 -5.80
CA SER A 205 -25.81 -9.59 -5.66
C SER A 205 -26.52 -9.95 -6.97
N GLU A 206 -25.89 -9.69 -8.12
CA GLU A 206 -26.39 -10.02 -9.45
C GLU A 206 -25.95 -11.42 -9.93
N MET A 207 -25.07 -12.09 -9.19
CA MET A 207 -24.66 -13.48 -9.47
C MET A 207 -25.71 -14.48 -9.03
N GLU A 208 -25.91 -15.54 -9.82
CA GLU A 208 -26.86 -16.63 -9.50
C GLU A 208 -26.44 -17.37 -8.21
N ASP A 209 -25.14 -17.67 -8.08
CA ASP A 209 -24.53 -18.29 -6.89
C ASP A 209 -23.66 -17.27 -6.17
N ALA A 210 -24.27 -16.23 -5.59
CA ALA A 210 -23.57 -15.13 -4.95
C ALA A 210 -22.76 -15.58 -3.71
N PRO A 211 -21.46 -15.33 -3.65
CA PRO A 211 -20.66 -15.58 -2.45
C PRO A 211 -21.10 -14.67 -1.28
N VAL A 212 -20.79 -15.11 -0.05
CA VAL A 212 -20.99 -14.28 1.14
C VAL A 212 -19.99 -13.13 1.13
N VAL A 213 -20.47 -11.89 1.24
CA VAL A 213 -19.62 -10.70 1.27
C VAL A 213 -19.64 -10.05 2.64
N VAL A 214 -18.45 -9.79 3.22
CA VAL A 214 -18.28 -9.07 4.47
C VAL A 214 -17.35 -7.86 4.29
N GLY A 215 -17.64 -6.76 4.97
CA GLY A 215 -16.82 -5.53 4.94
C GLY A 215 -15.89 -5.43 6.15
N GLY A 216 -14.71 -4.88 5.93
CA GLY A 216 -13.72 -4.59 6.97
C GLY A 216 -13.07 -3.23 6.78
N ARG A 217 -12.67 -2.62 7.88
CA ARG A 217 -11.99 -1.33 7.91
C ARG A 217 -10.56 -1.47 8.40
N PHE A 218 -9.66 -0.71 7.79
CA PHE A 218 -8.25 -0.68 8.17
C PHE A 218 -7.62 0.70 7.95
N GLY A 219 -6.44 0.90 8.50
CA GLY A 219 -5.48 1.91 8.04
C GLY A 219 -5.85 3.37 8.28
N LEU A 220 -6.92 3.68 9.02
CA LEU A 220 -7.27 5.07 9.34
C LEU A 220 -6.14 5.73 10.14
N GLY A 221 -5.91 7.03 9.85
CA GLY A 221 -4.79 7.75 10.44
C GLY A 221 -3.41 7.23 10.01
N SER A 222 -3.34 6.56 8.85
CA SER A 222 -2.13 5.96 8.30
C SER A 222 -1.53 4.82 9.14
N LYS A 223 -2.36 4.14 9.93
CA LYS A 223 -1.93 2.93 10.64
C LYS A 223 -1.67 1.81 9.64
N ASP A 224 -0.48 1.22 9.72
CA ASP A 224 -0.07 0.17 8.79
C ASP A 224 -0.88 -1.11 8.96
N PRO A 225 -1.34 -1.72 7.87
CA PRO A 225 -1.77 -3.10 7.88
C PRO A 225 -0.54 -4.02 7.80
N TYR A 226 -0.47 -5.03 8.67
CA TYR A 226 0.58 -6.04 8.68
C TYR A 226 0.05 -7.38 8.12
N PRO A 227 0.92 -8.29 7.67
CA PRO A 227 0.52 -9.63 7.23
C PRO A 227 -0.29 -10.40 8.26
N SER A 228 -0.02 -10.23 9.56
CA SER A 228 -0.78 -10.79 10.66
C SER A 228 -2.25 -10.36 10.67
N HIS A 229 -2.52 -9.09 10.35
CA HIS A 229 -3.87 -8.56 10.21
C HIS A 229 -4.58 -9.13 8.97
N ILE A 230 -3.86 -9.27 7.85
CA ILE A 230 -4.43 -9.82 6.61
C ILE A 230 -4.76 -11.31 6.78
N ALA A 231 -3.88 -12.07 7.43
CA ALA A 231 -4.15 -13.47 7.77
C ALA A 231 -5.40 -13.62 8.64
N ALA A 232 -5.62 -12.72 9.60
CA ALA A 232 -6.83 -12.70 10.43
C ALA A 232 -8.11 -12.49 9.59
N VAL A 233 -8.05 -11.73 8.50
CA VAL A 233 -9.17 -11.58 7.56
C VAL A 233 -9.48 -12.92 6.87
N TYR A 234 -8.46 -13.63 6.39
CA TYR A 234 -8.67 -14.96 5.78
C TYR A 234 -9.18 -15.98 6.79
N GLU A 235 -8.70 -15.95 8.05
CA GLU A 235 -9.23 -16.78 9.12
C GLU A 235 -10.69 -16.44 9.45
N ASN A 236 -11.06 -15.16 9.43
CA ASN A 236 -12.46 -14.77 9.59
C ASN A 236 -13.34 -15.37 8.48
N LEU A 237 -12.86 -15.38 7.24
CA LEU A 237 -13.56 -15.98 6.11
C LEU A 237 -13.67 -17.52 6.22
N CYS A 238 -12.84 -18.20 7.03
CA CYS A 238 -12.98 -19.63 7.29
C CYS A 238 -14.20 -19.97 8.15
N LYS A 239 -14.70 -19.02 8.96
CA LYS A 239 -15.83 -19.24 9.87
C LYS A 239 -17.13 -19.44 9.09
N ASP A 240 -18.05 -20.27 9.58
CA ASP A 240 -19.39 -20.44 8.96
C ASP A 240 -20.13 -19.09 8.87
N ASN A 241 -20.05 -18.30 9.93
CA ASN A 241 -20.58 -16.94 10.01
C ASN A 241 -19.44 -15.94 10.21
N PRO A 242 -18.80 -15.47 9.13
CA PRO A 242 -17.71 -14.51 9.24
C PRO A 242 -18.23 -13.19 9.81
N LYS A 243 -17.43 -12.57 10.70
CA LYS A 243 -17.74 -11.26 11.26
C LYS A 243 -17.80 -10.25 10.12
N ASN A 244 -18.91 -9.51 10.01
CA ASN A 244 -19.07 -8.39 9.09
C ASN A 244 -18.82 -7.06 9.81
N ARG A 245 -18.44 -6.02 9.07
CA ARG A 245 -18.11 -4.69 9.58
C ARG A 245 -16.97 -4.74 10.61
N PHE A 246 -16.04 -5.65 10.40
CA PHE A 246 -14.88 -5.82 11.28
C PHE A 246 -13.84 -4.70 11.13
N THR A 247 -12.91 -4.65 12.07
CA THR A 247 -11.70 -3.81 12.00
C THR A 247 -10.46 -4.69 12.15
N ILE A 248 -9.36 -4.27 11.53
CA ILE A 248 -8.03 -4.86 11.71
C ILE A 248 -7.01 -3.79 12.10
N GLY A 249 -5.95 -4.18 12.80
CA GLY A 249 -4.85 -3.32 13.21
C GLY A 249 -5.16 -2.45 14.42
N ILE A 250 -6.30 -2.60 15.05
CA ILE A 250 -6.68 -1.93 16.29
C ILE A 250 -7.37 -2.91 17.25
N ASP A 251 -7.39 -2.58 18.51
CA ASP A 251 -8.25 -3.21 19.52
C ASP A 251 -9.44 -2.27 19.80
N ASP A 252 -10.63 -2.69 19.35
CA ASP A 252 -11.88 -1.95 19.55
C ASP A 252 -12.59 -2.50 20.78
N ASP A 253 -12.34 -1.89 21.93
CA ASP A 253 -12.90 -2.22 23.24
C ASP A 253 -14.30 -1.63 23.46
N VAL A 254 -14.86 -0.90 22.48
CA VAL A 254 -16.17 -0.22 22.57
C VAL A 254 -17.27 -1.02 21.87
N THR A 255 -17.03 -1.41 20.62
CA THR A 255 -18.03 -2.11 19.80
C THR A 255 -17.59 -3.52 19.40
N TYR A 256 -16.39 -3.92 19.82
CA TYR A 256 -15.82 -5.27 19.66
C TYR A 256 -15.81 -5.76 18.22
N THR A 257 -15.46 -4.85 17.29
CA THR A 257 -15.42 -5.16 15.86
C THR A 257 -14.08 -5.75 15.41
N SER A 258 -13.03 -5.67 16.22
CA SER A 258 -11.69 -6.14 15.87
C SER A 258 -11.65 -7.66 15.58
N LEU A 259 -10.80 -8.03 14.64
CA LEU A 259 -10.33 -9.40 14.48
C LEU A 259 -9.05 -9.58 15.30
N ASP A 260 -8.90 -10.73 15.91
CA ASP A 260 -7.70 -11.11 16.62
C ASP A 260 -6.54 -11.29 15.62
N GLU A 261 -5.39 -10.73 15.92
CA GLU A 261 -4.20 -10.82 15.10
C GLU A 261 -3.60 -12.23 15.11
N VAL A 262 -3.21 -12.73 13.93
CA VAL A 262 -2.53 -14.03 13.83
C VAL A 262 -1.06 -13.85 14.19
N GLN A 263 -0.60 -14.57 15.20
CA GLN A 263 0.74 -14.46 15.72
C GLN A 263 1.80 -15.20 14.87
N ASN A 264 3.06 -14.73 14.94
CA ASN A 264 4.23 -15.38 14.36
C ASN A 264 4.20 -15.55 12.83
N ILE A 265 3.71 -14.54 12.12
CA ILE A 265 3.79 -14.48 10.65
C ILE A 265 5.00 -13.64 10.25
N ASP A 266 5.96 -14.25 9.56
CA ASP A 266 7.04 -13.56 8.86
C ASP A 266 6.95 -13.92 7.38
N VAL A 267 6.60 -12.93 6.57
CA VAL A 267 6.45 -13.05 5.11
C VAL A 267 7.64 -12.48 4.35
N THR A 268 8.69 -12.02 5.06
CA THR A 268 9.87 -11.43 4.41
C THR A 268 10.48 -12.42 3.43
N PRO A 269 10.54 -12.14 2.13
CA PRO A 269 11.09 -13.07 1.16
C PRO A 269 12.57 -13.34 1.43
N GLU A 270 13.00 -14.57 1.17
CA GLU A 270 14.43 -14.90 1.17
C GLU A 270 15.18 -14.01 0.17
N GLY A 271 16.33 -13.48 0.55
CA GLY A 271 17.12 -12.55 -0.26
C GLY A 271 16.84 -11.07 0.04
N ILE A 272 15.83 -10.74 0.87
CA ILE A 272 15.57 -9.38 1.33
C ILE A 272 16.21 -9.15 2.70
N THR A 273 17.00 -8.09 2.82
CA THR A 273 17.55 -7.61 4.08
C THR A 273 16.72 -6.45 4.62
N ALA A 274 16.29 -6.55 5.88
CA ALA A 274 15.52 -5.53 6.59
C ALA A 274 16.34 -4.92 7.72
N CYS A 275 16.45 -3.57 7.74
CA CYS A 275 17.26 -2.81 8.69
C CYS A 275 16.45 -1.70 9.36
N LYS A 276 16.60 -1.56 10.70
CA LYS A 276 16.02 -0.44 11.47
C LYS A 276 17.12 0.44 12.04
N PHE A 277 16.91 1.75 11.98
CA PHE A 277 17.87 2.72 12.53
C PHE A 277 17.14 3.69 13.45
N TRP A 278 17.51 3.66 14.72
CA TRP A 278 17.01 4.56 15.75
C TRP A 278 17.88 5.79 15.84
N GLY A 279 17.31 6.97 15.60
CA GLY A 279 18.00 8.24 15.62
C GLY A 279 17.24 9.31 16.40
N LEU A 280 17.94 10.40 16.71
CA LEU A 280 17.37 11.59 17.29
C LEU A 280 17.01 12.57 16.18
N GLY A 281 15.87 13.22 16.27
CA GLY A 281 15.47 14.25 15.32
C GLY A 281 16.55 15.31 15.14
N SER A 282 16.98 15.53 13.91
CA SER A 282 18.05 16.44 13.49
C SER A 282 19.50 15.97 13.76
N ASP A 283 19.72 14.70 14.08
CA ASP A 283 21.06 14.12 14.27
C ASP A 283 21.74 13.69 12.96
N GLY A 284 21.06 13.78 11.83
CA GLY A 284 21.57 13.35 10.51
C GLY A 284 21.24 11.91 10.14
N THR A 285 20.71 11.09 11.04
CA THR A 285 20.37 9.66 10.79
C THR A 285 19.48 9.48 9.57
N VAL A 286 18.41 10.26 9.44
CA VAL A 286 17.49 10.17 8.29
C VAL A 286 18.19 10.52 6.99
N GLY A 287 19.02 11.58 6.97
CA GLY A 287 19.80 11.98 5.80
C GLY A 287 20.79 10.89 5.36
N ALA A 288 21.52 10.32 6.33
CA ALA A 288 22.46 9.23 6.07
C ALA A 288 21.76 7.99 5.49
N ASN A 289 20.60 7.59 6.05
CA ASN A 289 19.83 6.45 5.58
C ASN A 289 19.18 6.70 4.21
N LYS A 290 18.73 7.92 3.91
CA LYS A 290 18.29 8.30 2.55
C LYS A 290 19.43 8.16 1.54
N THR A 291 20.64 8.59 1.90
CA THR A 291 21.81 8.45 1.04
C THR A 291 22.19 6.97 0.86
N ALA A 292 22.19 6.18 1.94
CA ALA A 292 22.49 4.76 1.88
C ALA A 292 21.55 3.99 0.94
N ILE A 293 20.23 4.20 1.07
CA ILE A 293 19.25 3.49 0.23
C ILE A 293 19.33 3.94 -1.24
N LYS A 294 19.69 5.21 -1.50
CA LYS A 294 19.94 5.69 -2.86
C LYS A 294 21.20 5.06 -3.46
N ILE A 295 22.28 4.96 -2.69
CA ILE A 295 23.52 4.30 -3.16
C ILE A 295 23.21 2.84 -3.53
N ILE A 296 22.47 2.12 -2.69
CA ILE A 296 22.08 0.74 -2.98
C ILE A 296 21.26 0.68 -4.27
N GLY A 297 20.25 1.54 -4.41
CA GLY A 297 19.38 1.58 -5.59
C GLY A 297 20.12 1.97 -6.87
N ASP A 298 21.02 2.98 -6.82
CA ASP A 298 21.67 3.55 -7.99
C ASP A 298 22.88 2.74 -8.47
N HIS A 299 23.57 2.02 -7.55
CA HIS A 299 24.83 1.35 -7.83
C HIS A 299 24.78 -0.19 -7.75
N THR A 300 23.60 -0.77 -7.55
CA THR A 300 23.39 -2.21 -7.57
C THR A 300 22.10 -2.55 -8.32
N ASP A 301 21.95 -3.84 -8.69
CA ASP A 301 20.72 -4.35 -9.30
C ASP A 301 19.63 -4.64 -8.24
N MET A 302 19.89 -4.38 -6.97
CA MET A 302 18.94 -4.64 -5.90
C MET A 302 17.73 -3.72 -5.97
N TYR A 303 16.57 -4.26 -5.60
CA TYR A 303 15.42 -3.46 -5.18
C TYR A 303 15.74 -2.78 -3.86
N ALA A 304 15.21 -1.58 -3.68
CA ALA A 304 15.50 -0.77 -2.51
C ALA A 304 14.25 0.01 -2.08
N GLN A 305 13.95 -0.04 -0.78
CA GLN A 305 12.83 0.66 -0.16
C GLN A 305 13.32 1.35 1.11
N GLY A 306 12.92 2.60 1.31
CA GLY A 306 13.16 3.33 2.55
C GLY A 306 11.91 4.05 3.02
N TYR A 307 11.60 3.92 4.31
CA TYR A 307 10.54 4.64 4.98
C TYR A 307 11.06 5.24 6.29
N PHE A 308 10.57 6.44 6.64
CA PHE A 308 11.05 7.19 7.79
C PHE A 308 9.88 7.58 8.67
N SER A 309 9.84 7.01 9.86
CA SER A 309 8.86 7.33 10.90
C SER A 309 9.40 8.45 11.80
N TYR A 310 8.56 9.44 12.07
CA TYR A 310 8.92 10.62 12.87
C TYR A 310 7.95 10.77 14.03
N ASP A 311 8.50 11.14 15.21
CA ASP A 311 7.67 11.67 16.28
C ASP A 311 7.07 13.02 15.86
N SER A 312 5.91 13.37 16.42
CA SER A 312 5.22 14.64 16.18
C SER A 312 6.05 15.88 16.58
N LYS A 313 7.11 15.71 17.37
CA LYS A 313 8.04 16.78 17.75
C LYS A 313 9.06 17.04 16.65
N LYS A 314 9.20 18.31 16.21
CA LYS A 314 10.13 18.72 15.16
C LYS A 314 11.62 18.55 15.51
N SER A 315 12.00 18.68 16.78
CA SER A 315 13.37 18.51 17.23
C SER A 315 13.40 17.78 18.58
N GLY A 316 14.42 16.93 18.77
CA GLY A 316 14.55 16.10 19.97
C GLY A 316 13.56 14.94 20.04
N GLY A 317 12.72 14.75 19.03
CA GLY A 317 11.88 13.57 18.89
C GLY A 317 12.66 12.38 18.35
N ILE A 318 12.10 11.19 18.52
CA ILE A 318 12.66 9.96 17.97
C ILE A 318 12.40 9.88 16.48
N THR A 319 13.36 9.32 15.74
CA THR A 319 13.19 8.93 14.34
C THR A 319 13.55 7.47 14.18
N ILE A 320 12.76 6.74 13.41
CA ILE A 320 13.05 5.35 13.06
C ILE A 320 13.07 5.24 11.54
N SER A 321 14.23 4.87 10.99
CA SER A 321 14.37 4.60 9.56
C SER A 321 14.21 3.11 9.32
N HIS A 322 13.40 2.75 8.34
CA HIS A 322 13.13 1.39 7.91
C HIS A 322 13.67 1.22 6.50
N LEU A 323 14.69 0.40 6.31
CA LEU A 323 15.28 0.14 5.00
C LEU A 323 15.15 -1.34 4.65
N ARG A 324 14.65 -1.64 3.46
CA ARG A 324 14.65 -2.97 2.87
C ARG A 324 15.39 -2.93 1.54
N PHE A 325 16.20 -3.94 1.28
CA PHE A 325 16.88 -4.09 -0.01
C PHE A 325 17.21 -5.56 -0.28
N GLY A 326 17.28 -5.92 -1.55
CA GLY A 326 17.58 -7.29 -1.97
C GLY A 326 17.31 -7.55 -3.44
N ASP A 327 17.35 -8.81 -3.83
CA ASP A 327 17.24 -9.28 -5.21
C ASP A 327 15.81 -9.50 -5.71
N LYS A 328 14.82 -9.28 -4.84
CA LYS A 328 13.39 -9.45 -5.17
C LYS A 328 12.61 -8.14 -5.01
N PRO A 329 11.50 -7.96 -5.74
CA PRO A 329 10.58 -6.84 -5.53
C PRO A 329 10.11 -6.75 -4.08
N ILE A 330 10.06 -5.52 -3.55
CA ILE A 330 9.65 -5.27 -2.17
C ILE A 330 8.23 -4.76 -2.18
N LYS A 331 7.31 -5.56 -1.62
CA LYS A 331 5.87 -5.29 -1.53
C LYS A 331 5.43 -4.86 -0.13
N SER A 332 6.36 -4.80 0.82
CA SER A 332 6.13 -4.59 2.25
C SER A 332 5.85 -3.11 2.56
N HIS A 333 4.63 -2.63 2.33
CA HIS A 333 4.21 -1.27 2.66
C HIS A 333 3.79 -1.14 4.13
N TYR A 334 4.67 -1.53 5.05
CA TYR A 334 4.52 -1.41 6.51
C TYR A 334 5.89 -1.25 7.17
N GLU A 335 5.92 -0.78 8.41
CA GLU A 335 7.16 -0.67 9.17
C GLU A 335 7.78 -2.06 9.39
N ILE A 336 9.11 -2.10 9.50
CA ILE A 336 9.81 -3.36 9.74
C ILE A 336 9.49 -3.84 11.15
N ASP A 337 8.86 -4.98 11.25
CA ASP A 337 8.56 -5.73 12.48
C ASP A 337 9.50 -6.91 12.71
N SER A 338 10.24 -7.33 11.64
CA SER A 338 11.19 -8.42 11.66
C SER A 338 12.50 -7.98 10.98
N ALA A 339 13.49 -7.53 11.78
CA ALA A 339 14.74 -6.94 11.31
C ALA A 339 15.92 -7.90 11.36
N HIS A 340 16.78 -7.87 10.34
CA HIS A 340 18.08 -8.55 10.34
C HIS A 340 19.15 -7.72 11.06
N TYR A 341 19.01 -6.39 11.00
CA TYR A 341 19.97 -5.44 11.52
C TYR A 341 19.25 -4.27 12.20
N ILE A 342 19.71 -3.92 13.39
CA ILE A 342 19.26 -2.73 14.09
C ILE A 342 20.48 -1.89 14.48
N ALA A 343 20.47 -0.60 14.18
CA ALA A 343 21.41 0.37 14.72
C ALA A 343 20.70 1.38 15.62
N CYS A 344 21.26 1.63 16.79
CA CYS A 344 20.79 2.66 17.70
C CYS A 344 21.87 3.74 17.86
N HIS A 345 21.59 4.93 17.32
CA HIS A 345 22.56 6.01 17.28
C HIS A 345 22.63 6.84 18.58
N ASN A 346 21.67 6.63 19.49
CA ASN A 346 21.66 7.31 20.79
C ASN A 346 21.62 6.30 21.94
N GLN A 347 22.71 6.23 22.73
CA GLN A 347 22.82 5.29 23.85
C GLN A 347 21.72 5.44 24.92
N SER A 348 21.12 6.64 25.10
CA SER A 348 20.06 6.85 26.07
C SER A 348 18.76 6.08 25.75
N TYR A 349 18.59 5.69 24.49
CA TYR A 349 17.38 4.97 24.06
C TYR A 349 17.26 3.57 24.63
N VAL A 350 18.37 2.95 25.05
CA VAL A 350 18.34 1.63 25.71
C VAL A 350 17.54 1.62 27.03
N PHE A 351 17.35 2.80 27.65
CA PHE A 351 16.57 2.94 28.89
C PHE A 351 15.10 3.31 28.67
N SER A 352 14.78 3.88 27.51
CA SER A 352 13.47 4.46 27.25
C SER A 352 12.65 3.66 26.25
N TYR A 353 13.31 2.86 25.41
CA TYR A 353 12.66 2.13 24.33
C TYR A 353 13.16 0.68 24.25
N ASN A 354 12.32 -0.19 23.74
CA ASN A 354 12.72 -1.55 23.37
C ASN A 354 13.41 -1.55 22.00
N ILE A 355 14.69 -1.10 21.97
CA ILE A 355 15.41 -0.92 20.70
C ILE A 355 15.63 -2.22 19.92
N VAL A 356 15.45 -3.38 20.53
CA VAL A 356 15.61 -4.71 19.90
C VAL A 356 14.29 -5.34 19.49
N GLU A 357 13.19 -4.62 19.62
CA GLU A 357 11.89 -5.12 19.19
C GLU A 357 11.89 -5.47 17.70
N GLY A 358 11.55 -6.75 17.42
CA GLY A 358 11.57 -7.32 16.08
C GLY A 358 12.97 -7.66 15.53
N LEU A 359 14.04 -7.59 16.32
CA LEU A 359 15.33 -8.08 15.85
C LEU A 359 15.32 -9.62 15.83
N ARG A 360 15.62 -10.20 14.67
CA ARG A 360 15.62 -11.67 14.46
C ARG A 360 16.69 -12.35 15.29
N LYS A 361 16.44 -13.62 15.61
CA LYS A 361 17.48 -14.51 16.14
C LYS A 361 18.70 -14.54 15.20
N ASN A 362 19.91 -14.48 15.77
CA ASN A 362 21.18 -14.31 15.06
C ASN A 362 21.30 -12.96 14.30
N GLY A 363 20.43 -12.02 14.55
CA GLY A 363 20.50 -10.67 13.98
C GLY A 363 21.67 -9.86 14.54
N THR A 364 21.84 -8.65 14.00
CA THR A 364 22.92 -7.74 14.41
C THR A 364 22.36 -6.49 15.06
N LEU A 365 22.89 -6.14 16.23
CA LEU A 365 22.65 -4.89 16.94
C LEU A 365 23.93 -4.05 16.98
N VAL A 366 23.86 -2.81 16.53
CA VAL A 366 24.96 -1.83 16.67
C VAL A 366 24.50 -0.68 17.56
N LEU A 367 25.25 -0.39 18.61
CA LEU A 367 24.96 0.72 19.52
C LEU A 367 26.05 1.79 19.42
N ASN A 368 25.68 3.03 19.09
CA ASN A 368 26.59 4.16 19.22
C ASN A 368 26.65 4.56 20.69
N THR A 369 27.81 4.34 21.32
CA THR A 369 28.04 4.60 22.74
C THR A 369 29.47 4.97 23.03
N ILE A 370 29.66 5.74 24.10
CA ILE A 370 30.99 6.05 24.65
C ILE A 370 31.42 5.06 25.74
N TRP A 371 30.54 4.15 26.14
CA TRP A 371 30.81 3.17 27.21
C TRP A 371 31.83 2.15 26.79
N ASN A 372 32.76 1.85 27.72
CA ASN A 372 33.66 0.72 27.59
C ASN A 372 32.97 -0.61 27.99
N GLU A 373 33.67 -1.73 27.94
CA GLU A 373 33.10 -3.07 28.21
C GLU A 373 32.55 -3.16 29.65
N GLU A 374 33.28 -2.65 30.66
CA GLU A 374 32.86 -2.68 32.06
C GLU A 374 31.60 -1.83 32.27
N GLU A 375 31.55 -0.65 31.66
CA GLU A 375 30.40 0.24 31.71
C GLU A 375 29.19 -0.33 30.95
N LEU A 376 29.42 -1.05 29.84
CA LEU A 376 28.34 -1.74 29.13
C LEU A 376 27.72 -2.84 30.00
N GLU A 377 28.57 -3.63 30.69
CA GLU A 377 28.08 -4.68 31.58
C GLU A 377 27.27 -4.10 32.74
N GLU A 378 27.69 -2.97 33.29
CA GLU A 378 26.99 -2.32 34.40
C GLU A 378 25.70 -1.61 33.93
N LYS A 379 25.76 -0.82 32.85
CA LYS A 379 24.73 0.15 32.49
C LYS A 379 23.64 -0.41 31.55
N LEU A 380 23.93 -1.45 30.75
CA LEU A 380 22.90 -2.01 29.86
C LEU A 380 21.73 -2.61 30.66
N PRO A 381 20.47 -2.31 30.29
CA PRO A 381 19.31 -2.91 30.94
C PRO A 381 19.34 -4.43 30.91
N GLY A 382 18.95 -5.07 32.01
CA GLY A 382 18.93 -6.53 32.14
C GLY A 382 18.04 -7.21 31.09
N SER A 383 16.95 -6.57 30.67
CA SER A 383 16.08 -7.04 29.58
C SER A 383 16.81 -7.10 28.25
N LEU A 384 17.60 -6.05 27.93
CA LEU A 384 18.38 -5.99 26.69
C LEU A 384 19.49 -7.06 26.68
N LYS A 385 20.24 -7.20 27.79
CA LYS A 385 21.26 -8.24 27.93
C LYS A 385 20.68 -9.65 27.76
N ARG A 386 19.52 -9.90 28.37
CA ARG A 386 18.81 -11.18 28.21
C ARG A 386 18.41 -11.44 26.77
N TYR A 387 17.82 -10.44 26.11
CA TYR A 387 17.42 -10.57 24.70
C TYR A 387 18.60 -10.90 23.79
N ILE A 388 19.74 -10.22 23.98
CA ILE A 388 20.97 -10.46 23.22
C ILE A 388 21.43 -11.91 23.40
N ALA A 389 21.44 -12.41 24.64
CA ALA A 389 21.90 -13.77 24.95
C ALA A 389 20.93 -14.84 24.43
N GLU A 390 19.63 -14.71 24.69
CA GLU A 390 18.61 -15.70 24.31
C GLU A 390 18.43 -15.84 22.80
N ASN A 391 18.64 -14.73 22.06
CA ASN A 391 18.47 -14.68 20.60
C ASN A 391 19.79 -14.76 19.84
N ASN A 392 20.92 -15.00 20.51
CA ASN A 392 22.25 -15.07 19.90
C ASN A 392 22.55 -13.86 19.01
N ILE A 393 22.31 -12.65 19.52
CA ILE A 393 22.47 -11.40 18.76
C ILE A 393 23.95 -11.05 18.65
N ASN A 394 24.39 -10.72 17.42
CA ASN A 394 25.70 -10.14 17.17
C ASN A 394 25.71 -8.68 17.64
N PHE A 395 26.25 -8.43 18.83
CA PHE A 395 26.25 -7.09 19.42
C PHE A 395 27.57 -6.38 19.17
N TYR A 396 27.51 -5.19 18.58
CA TYR A 396 28.64 -4.32 18.30
C TYR A 396 28.42 -2.94 18.90
N THR A 397 29.50 -2.29 19.27
CA THR A 397 29.51 -0.90 19.71
C THR A 397 30.44 -0.06 18.86
N ILE A 398 30.09 1.20 18.70
CA ILE A 398 30.90 2.20 18.02
C ILE A 398 30.82 3.52 18.78
N ASN A 399 31.93 4.25 18.87
CA ASN A 399 31.93 5.62 19.35
C ASN A 399 32.08 6.57 18.15
N ALA A 400 30.93 6.96 17.57
CA ALA A 400 30.90 7.84 16.40
C ALA A 400 31.01 9.35 16.77
N VAL A 401 31.19 9.68 18.05
CA VAL A 401 31.37 11.07 18.54
C VAL A 401 32.84 11.48 18.55
N LYS A 402 33.77 10.53 18.48
CA LYS A 402 35.21 10.78 18.37
C LYS A 402 35.59 11.08 16.90
#